data_48476b85ba13803e1af35656c369dd64
#
_entry.id   48476b85ba13803e1af35656c369dd64
#
_cell.length_a   1.000
_cell.length_b   1.000
_cell.length_c   1.000
_cell.angle_alpha   90.00
_cell.angle_beta   90.00
_cell.angle_gamma   90.00
#
_symmetry.space_group_name_H-M   'P 1'
#
loop_
_entity.id
_entity.type
_entity.pdbx_description
1 polymer ?
#
loop_
_entity_poly.entity_id
_entity_poly.type
_entity_poly.pdbx_seq_one_letter_code
_entity_poly.pdbx_strand_id
1 'polypeptide(L)'
;YNKIKISGKIKVVTGMHIGGSSAFSAIGAVDSPVIRDKQSDLPMIPGTTLKGKLRTLMAKGFSDSVSAMIGKHDDDPEIVLRLFGNAKKTVQEHRNSRLIFSDMILSNMDELKQLDIHSATEVKFENSINRLTAVANPRQIERVIRGSEFELELIYNVEDETQIQEDFEAIRYGPVSYTHLTLPTICSV
;
A
#
# COMPACT_ATOMS: atom_id res chain seq x y z
N TYR A 1 -15.77 -20.11 11.57
CA TYR A 1 -15.06 -18.96 10.95
C TYR A 1 -13.67 -19.44 10.55
N ASN A 2 -13.48 -19.68 9.24
CA ASN A 2 -12.18 -20.06 8.70
C ASN A 2 -11.41 -18.80 8.30
N LYS A 3 -10.10 -18.84 8.46
CA LYS A 3 -9.20 -17.76 8.03
C LYS A 3 -8.16 -18.31 7.07
N ILE A 4 -7.88 -17.57 6.01
CA ILE A 4 -6.83 -17.93 5.07
C ILE A 4 -5.74 -16.86 5.19
N LYS A 5 -4.52 -17.30 5.46
CA LYS A 5 -3.34 -16.44 5.47
C LYS A 5 -2.78 -16.37 4.05
N ILE A 6 -2.63 -15.16 3.55
CA ILE A 6 -1.98 -14.86 2.27
C ILE A 6 -0.65 -14.22 2.60
N SER A 7 0.44 -14.84 2.19
CA SER A 7 1.79 -14.32 2.41
C SER A 7 2.53 -14.16 1.09
N GLY A 8 3.46 -13.21 1.07
CA GLY A 8 4.25 -12.92 -0.12
C GLY A 8 5.30 -11.85 0.16
N LYS A 9 5.91 -11.33 -0.89
CA LYS A 9 6.88 -10.23 -0.79
C LYS A 9 6.52 -9.11 -1.74
N ILE A 10 6.72 -7.88 -1.29
CA ILE A 10 6.66 -6.69 -2.11
C ILE A 10 8.11 -6.25 -2.38
N LYS A 11 8.52 -6.29 -3.65
CA LYS A 11 9.84 -5.85 -4.07
C LYS A 11 9.79 -4.48 -4.72
N VAL A 12 10.62 -3.57 -4.25
CA VAL A 12 10.75 -2.22 -4.80
C VAL A 12 11.59 -2.28 -6.07
N VAL A 13 10.97 -2.08 -7.23
CA VAL A 13 11.64 -2.13 -8.54
C VAL A 13 12.28 -0.78 -8.89
N THR A 14 11.63 0.32 -8.47
CA THR A 14 12.15 1.70 -8.57
C THR A 14 12.00 2.37 -7.22
N GLY A 15 12.67 3.50 -6.97
CA GLY A 15 12.56 4.18 -5.68
C GLY A 15 11.11 4.40 -5.25
N MET A 16 10.77 4.05 -4.00
CA MET A 16 9.42 4.14 -3.44
C MET A 16 9.37 5.15 -2.31
N HIS A 17 8.40 6.06 -2.34
CA HIS A 17 8.13 6.98 -1.25
C HIS A 17 6.76 6.71 -0.64
N ILE A 18 6.74 6.41 0.65
CA ILE A 18 5.54 6.41 1.49
C ILE A 18 5.83 7.38 2.64
N GLY A 19 5.19 8.55 2.58
CA GLY A 19 5.47 9.64 3.50
C GLY A 19 5.11 9.33 4.94
N GLY A 20 6.04 9.64 5.83
CA GLY A 20 5.80 9.75 7.27
C GLY A 20 5.25 11.13 7.64
N SER A 21 4.94 11.33 8.93
CA SER A 21 4.54 12.63 9.45
C SER A 21 5.75 13.58 9.50
N SER A 22 5.66 14.72 8.84
CA SER A 22 6.68 15.79 8.90
C SER A 22 6.52 16.74 10.08
N ALA A 23 5.62 16.41 11.04
CA ALA A 23 5.22 17.34 12.12
C ALA A 23 6.37 17.84 13.03
N PHE A 24 7.54 17.20 12.95
CA PHE A 24 8.74 17.58 13.74
C PHE A 24 10.02 17.48 12.91
N SER A 25 10.02 18.01 11.68
CA SER A 25 11.25 18.13 10.91
C SER A 25 12.19 19.14 11.59
N ALA A 26 13.34 18.69 12.07
CA ALA A 26 14.38 19.57 12.53
C ALA A 26 14.89 20.43 11.36
N ILE A 27 15.39 21.64 11.65
CA ILE A 27 15.98 22.51 10.63
C ILE A 27 17.10 21.76 9.92
N GLY A 28 17.00 21.57 8.61
CA GLY A 28 17.95 20.79 7.79
C GLY A 28 17.60 19.31 7.61
N ALA A 29 16.47 18.83 8.14
CA ALA A 29 15.96 17.52 7.83
C ALA A 29 15.28 17.48 6.43
N VAL A 30 15.12 16.26 5.91
CA VAL A 30 14.42 16.04 4.63
C VAL A 30 12.97 16.52 4.73
N ASP A 31 12.49 17.24 3.70
CA ASP A 31 11.13 17.81 3.68
C ASP A 31 10.04 16.74 3.76
N SER A 32 10.28 15.60 3.15
CA SER A 32 9.35 14.48 3.10
C SER A 32 10.07 13.17 3.44
N PRO A 33 10.15 12.80 4.74
CA PRO A 33 10.76 11.55 5.15
C PRO A 33 9.85 10.35 4.86
N VAL A 34 10.43 9.15 4.72
CA VAL A 34 9.67 7.90 4.68
C VAL A 34 9.17 7.52 6.06
N ILE A 35 8.04 6.80 6.10
CA ILE A 35 7.55 6.23 7.35
C ILE A 35 8.43 5.05 7.78
N ARG A 36 8.73 4.97 9.08
CA ARG A 36 9.61 3.97 9.68
C ARG A 36 8.93 3.29 10.85
N ASP A 37 9.27 2.04 11.06
CA ASP A 37 8.94 1.33 12.28
C ASP A 37 9.69 1.93 13.48
N LYS A 38 8.97 2.15 14.57
CA LYS A 38 9.51 2.79 15.77
C LYS A 38 10.56 1.95 16.51
N GLN A 39 10.48 0.64 16.36
CA GLN A 39 11.38 -0.28 17.09
C GLN A 39 12.68 -0.52 16.33
N SER A 40 12.59 -0.77 15.04
CA SER A 40 13.74 -1.13 14.20
C SER A 40 14.36 0.05 13.45
N ASP A 41 13.67 1.18 13.37
CA ASP A 41 13.98 2.34 12.51
C ASP A 41 14.08 2.00 11.02
N LEU A 42 13.60 0.83 10.61
CA LEU A 42 13.56 0.42 9.22
C LEU A 42 12.34 1.01 8.50
N PRO A 43 12.45 1.30 7.19
CA PRO A 43 11.30 1.69 6.39
C PRO A 43 10.17 0.66 6.49
N MET A 44 8.94 1.15 6.52
CA MET A 44 7.76 0.28 6.56
C MET A 44 6.68 0.73 5.59
N ILE A 45 5.84 -0.20 5.18
CA ILE A 45 4.60 0.05 4.44
C ILE A 45 3.45 -0.19 5.41
N PRO A 46 2.74 0.86 5.87
CA PRO A 46 1.57 0.66 6.72
C PRO A 46 0.48 -0.15 5.99
N GLY A 47 -0.08 -1.13 6.67
CA GLY A 47 -1.16 -1.95 6.13
C GLY A 47 -2.37 -1.12 5.69
N THR A 48 -2.66 -0.03 6.41
CA THR A 48 -3.71 0.92 6.06
C THR A 48 -3.46 1.65 4.74
N THR A 49 -2.20 2.00 4.45
CA THR A 49 -1.80 2.64 3.19
C THR A 49 -1.98 1.69 2.01
N LEU A 50 -1.51 0.44 2.15
CA LEU A 50 -1.68 -0.58 1.12
C LEU A 50 -3.17 -0.90 0.92
N LYS A 51 -3.93 -1.10 2.02
CA LYS A 51 -5.37 -1.32 1.98
C LYS A 51 -6.10 -0.23 1.21
N GLY A 52 -5.85 1.04 1.53
CA GLY A 52 -6.50 2.18 0.85
C GLY A 52 -6.16 2.25 -0.63
N LYS A 53 -4.90 1.98 -0.99
CA LYS A 53 -4.47 1.99 -2.39
C LYS A 53 -5.08 0.84 -3.19
N LEU A 54 -5.05 -0.38 -2.66
CA LEU A 54 -5.67 -1.54 -3.31
C LEU A 54 -7.18 -1.35 -3.48
N ARG A 55 -7.88 -0.86 -2.44
CA ARG A 55 -9.30 -0.52 -2.54
C ARG A 55 -9.58 0.43 -3.71
N THR A 56 -8.81 1.52 -3.81
CA THR A 56 -9.00 2.51 -4.88
C THR A 56 -8.76 1.92 -6.26
N LEU A 57 -7.75 1.06 -6.42
CA LEU A 57 -7.44 0.41 -7.69
C LEU A 57 -8.53 -0.59 -8.09
N MET A 58 -8.99 -1.38 -7.14
CA MET A 58 -10.06 -2.35 -7.37
C MET A 58 -11.39 -1.66 -7.65
N ALA A 59 -11.73 -0.60 -6.92
CA ALA A 59 -12.92 0.21 -7.20
C ALA A 59 -12.89 0.75 -8.63
N LYS A 60 -11.74 1.24 -9.10
CA LYS A 60 -11.58 1.68 -10.50
C LYS A 60 -11.69 0.54 -11.51
N GLY A 61 -11.16 -0.63 -11.20
CA GLY A 61 -11.16 -1.78 -12.10
C GLY A 61 -12.51 -2.47 -12.24
N PHE A 62 -13.31 -2.45 -11.17
CA PHE A 62 -14.62 -3.10 -11.14
C PHE A 62 -15.80 -2.13 -11.32
N SER A 63 -15.55 -0.83 -11.48
CA SER A 63 -16.60 0.16 -11.75
C SER A 63 -16.96 0.23 -13.24
N ASP A 64 -18.24 0.21 -13.55
CA ASP A 64 -18.76 0.25 -14.92
C ASP A 64 -18.72 1.66 -15.56
N SER A 65 -18.49 2.70 -14.76
CA SER A 65 -18.51 4.08 -15.26
C SER A 65 -17.56 5.00 -14.49
N VAL A 66 -17.08 6.05 -15.18
CA VAL A 66 -16.24 7.10 -14.58
C VAL A 66 -16.96 7.85 -13.44
N SER A 67 -18.28 7.99 -13.53
CA SER A 67 -19.10 8.62 -12.49
C SER A 67 -19.11 7.83 -11.20
N ALA A 68 -19.09 6.50 -11.25
CA ALA A 68 -18.98 5.64 -10.08
C ALA A 68 -17.60 5.74 -9.41
N MET A 69 -16.55 6.09 -10.17
CA MET A 69 -15.19 6.27 -9.63
C MET A 69 -15.03 7.51 -8.73
N ILE A 70 -15.93 8.49 -8.85
CA ILE A 70 -15.89 9.76 -8.10
C ILE A 70 -16.77 9.69 -6.85
N GLY A 71 -17.51 8.58 -6.67
CA GLY A 71 -18.42 8.34 -5.57
C GLY A 71 -17.72 8.23 -4.20
N LYS A 72 -18.54 8.16 -3.17
CA LYS A 72 -18.07 7.86 -1.81
C LYS A 72 -17.65 6.39 -1.71
N HIS A 73 -16.76 6.07 -0.79
CA HIS A 73 -16.32 4.70 -0.53
C HIS A 73 -17.47 3.70 -0.23
N ASP A 74 -18.62 4.19 0.21
CA ASP A 74 -19.80 3.38 0.46
C ASP A 74 -20.61 3.03 -0.81
N ASP A 75 -20.24 3.64 -1.95
CA ASP A 75 -20.84 3.41 -3.27
C ASP A 75 -19.91 2.54 -4.17
N ASP A 76 -18.83 1.98 -3.59
CA ASP A 76 -17.93 1.07 -4.29
C ASP A 76 -18.68 -0.19 -4.80
N PRO A 77 -18.18 -0.86 -5.86
CA PRO A 77 -18.72 -2.14 -6.30
C PRO A 77 -18.84 -3.17 -5.19
N GLU A 78 -19.85 -4.05 -5.29
CA GLU A 78 -20.19 -5.05 -4.27
C GLU A 78 -18.97 -5.89 -3.81
N ILE A 79 -18.13 -6.31 -4.75
CA ILE A 79 -16.92 -7.08 -4.44
C ILE A 79 -15.91 -6.29 -3.62
N VAL A 80 -15.80 -4.99 -3.86
CA VAL A 80 -14.90 -4.09 -3.10
C VAL A 80 -15.46 -3.86 -1.70
N LEU A 81 -16.78 -3.63 -1.57
CA LEU A 81 -17.44 -3.48 -0.27
C LEU A 81 -17.30 -4.75 0.59
N ARG A 82 -17.39 -5.92 -0.04
CA ARG A 82 -17.23 -7.22 0.63
C ARG A 82 -15.81 -7.43 1.14
N LEU A 83 -14.81 -7.09 0.34
CA LEU A 83 -13.40 -7.27 0.70
C LEU A 83 -12.89 -6.23 1.71
N PHE A 84 -13.26 -4.97 1.53
CA PHE A 84 -12.70 -3.84 2.30
C PHE A 84 -13.65 -3.27 3.36
N GLY A 85 -14.93 -3.65 3.34
CA GLY A 85 -15.95 -3.15 4.24
C GLY A 85 -16.49 -1.77 3.83
N ASN A 86 -17.50 -1.30 4.56
CA ASN A 86 -18.07 0.05 4.42
C ASN A 86 -18.10 0.80 5.76
N ALA A 87 -18.36 2.11 5.72
CA ALA A 87 -18.45 2.96 6.89
C ALA A 87 -19.91 3.26 7.29
N LYS A 88 -20.91 2.58 6.73
CA LYS A 88 -22.31 2.80 7.03
C LYS A 88 -22.61 2.48 8.49
N LYS A 89 -23.36 3.36 9.16
CA LYS A 89 -23.66 3.25 10.58
C LYS A 89 -24.87 2.37 10.88
N THR A 90 -25.70 2.07 9.88
CA THR A 90 -26.90 1.25 10.02
C THR A 90 -26.48 -0.22 10.07
N VAL A 91 -26.86 -0.94 11.12
CA VAL A 91 -26.47 -2.35 11.34
C VAL A 91 -26.81 -3.25 10.16
N GLN A 92 -27.92 -2.96 9.46
CA GLN A 92 -28.37 -3.73 8.30
C GLN A 92 -27.52 -3.52 7.03
N GLU A 93 -26.83 -2.38 6.93
CA GLU A 93 -26.00 -2.02 5.78
C GLU A 93 -24.50 -2.04 6.09
N HIS A 94 -24.14 -2.24 7.37
CA HIS A 94 -22.74 -2.31 7.79
C HIS A 94 -22.11 -3.63 7.34
N ARG A 95 -20.95 -3.52 6.71
CA ARG A 95 -20.15 -4.69 6.30
C ARG A 95 -18.76 -4.60 6.89
N ASN A 96 -18.34 -5.66 7.54
CA ASN A 96 -16.98 -5.82 8.00
C ASN A 96 -16.04 -6.10 6.83
N SER A 97 -14.80 -5.70 6.96
CA SER A 97 -13.76 -6.04 5.98
C SER A 97 -13.37 -7.51 6.12
N ARG A 98 -13.40 -8.27 5.03
CA ARG A 98 -12.85 -9.63 4.98
C ARG A 98 -11.32 -9.64 4.99
N LEU A 99 -10.68 -8.57 4.49
CA LEU A 99 -9.23 -8.45 4.44
C LEU A 99 -8.68 -7.66 5.61
N ILE A 100 -7.70 -8.24 6.30
CA ILE A 100 -6.91 -7.59 7.34
C ILE A 100 -5.48 -7.48 6.81
N PHE A 101 -4.92 -6.28 6.89
CA PHE A 101 -3.58 -5.95 6.42
C PHE A 101 -2.67 -5.71 7.61
N SER A 102 -1.55 -6.41 7.66
CA SER A 102 -0.48 -6.14 8.62
C SER A 102 0.44 -5.05 8.09
N ASP A 103 1.10 -4.34 8.99
CA ASP A 103 2.19 -3.45 8.63
C ASP A 103 3.39 -4.28 8.14
N MET A 104 4.06 -3.82 7.09
CA MET A 104 5.16 -4.52 6.46
C MET A 104 6.45 -3.75 6.67
N ILE A 105 7.38 -4.35 7.42
CA ILE A 105 8.70 -3.78 7.68
C ILE A 105 9.68 -4.32 6.65
N LEU A 106 10.68 -3.53 6.29
CA LEU A 106 11.78 -3.95 5.42
C LEU A 106 12.41 -5.25 5.94
N SER A 107 12.48 -6.28 5.10
CA SER A 107 12.92 -7.63 5.52
C SER A 107 14.32 -8.00 5.06
N ASN A 108 14.85 -7.35 4.02
CA ASN A 108 16.13 -7.74 3.41
C ASN A 108 17.30 -6.80 3.70
N MET A 109 17.32 -6.11 4.84
CA MET A 109 18.40 -5.17 5.16
C MET A 109 19.77 -5.84 5.22
N ASP A 110 19.85 -7.09 5.69
CA ASP A 110 21.13 -7.82 5.77
C ASP A 110 21.65 -8.22 4.38
N GLU A 111 20.78 -8.54 3.45
CA GLU A 111 21.17 -8.76 2.05
C GLU A 111 21.69 -7.47 1.40
N LEU A 112 21.04 -6.33 1.68
CA LEU A 112 21.52 -5.02 1.20
C LEU A 112 22.90 -4.68 1.76
N LYS A 113 23.17 -4.97 3.04
CA LYS A 113 24.50 -4.77 3.65
C LYS A 113 25.58 -5.63 2.98
N GLN A 114 25.25 -6.86 2.57
CA GLN A 114 26.21 -7.71 1.82
C GLN A 114 26.57 -7.12 0.45
N LEU A 115 25.72 -6.26 -0.10
CA LEU A 115 25.99 -5.50 -1.33
C LEU A 115 26.65 -4.13 -1.05
N ASP A 116 27.17 -3.92 0.16
CA ASP A 116 27.76 -2.65 0.63
C ASP A 116 26.75 -1.48 0.68
N ILE A 117 25.46 -1.79 0.83
CA ILE A 117 24.39 -0.81 0.96
C ILE A 117 24.00 -0.69 2.43
N HIS A 118 24.44 0.36 3.07
CA HIS A 118 24.22 0.57 4.51
C HIS A 118 22.94 1.33 4.85
N SER A 119 22.28 1.94 3.86
CA SER A 119 21.00 2.64 4.03
C SER A 119 19.97 2.10 3.03
N ALA A 120 18.79 1.75 3.53
CA ALA A 120 17.65 1.35 2.69
C ALA A 120 16.92 2.56 2.07
N THR A 121 17.37 3.78 2.37
CA THR A 121 16.76 5.01 1.84
C THR A 121 17.79 5.91 1.20
N GLU A 122 17.36 6.72 0.26
CA GLU A 122 18.14 7.77 -0.41
C GLU A 122 17.32 9.05 -0.47
N VAL A 123 18.00 10.19 -0.53
CA VAL A 123 17.35 11.51 -0.69
C VAL A 123 17.37 11.89 -2.16
N LYS A 124 16.19 12.14 -2.71
CA LYS A 124 16.02 12.65 -4.06
C LYS A 124 15.69 14.14 -4.01
N PHE A 125 16.47 14.93 -4.75
CA PHE A 125 16.19 16.34 -4.94
C PHE A 125 15.25 16.50 -6.12
N GLU A 126 14.12 17.16 -5.91
CA GLU A 126 13.15 17.51 -6.95
C GLU A 126 12.97 19.01 -7.01
N ASN A 127 12.75 19.54 -8.19
CA ASN A 127 12.45 20.94 -8.40
C ASN A 127 11.11 21.07 -9.14
N SER A 128 10.14 21.70 -8.49
CA SER A 128 8.85 22.02 -9.08
C SER A 128 8.87 23.46 -9.59
N ILE A 129 8.74 23.64 -10.90
CA ILE A 129 8.72 24.97 -11.53
C ILE A 129 7.27 25.37 -11.80
N ASN A 130 6.85 26.49 -11.23
CA ASN A 130 5.56 27.08 -11.57
C ASN A 130 5.61 27.63 -13.00
N ARG A 131 4.78 27.10 -13.88
CA ARG A 131 4.78 27.44 -15.31
C ARG A 131 4.40 28.87 -15.61
N LEU A 132 3.64 29.54 -14.71
CA LEU A 132 3.21 30.96 -14.90
C LEU A 132 4.23 31.96 -14.37
N THR A 133 4.84 31.63 -13.21
CA THR A 133 5.75 32.57 -12.52
C THR A 133 7.21 32.24 -12.70
N ALA A 134 7.54 31.09 -13.31
CA ALA A 134 8.89 30.51 -13.43
C ALA A 134 9.63 30.37 -12.09
N VAL A 135 8.92 30.46 -10.97
CA VAL A 135 9.49 30.26 -9.64
C VAL A 135 9.78 28.77 -9.44
N ALA A 136 11.03 28.48 -9.10
CA ALA A 136 11.48 27.15 -8.72
C ALA A 136 11.22 26.90 -7.23
N ASN A 137 10.63 25.74 -6.90
CA ASN A 137 10.43 25.29 -5.53
C ASN A 137 11.18 23.96 -5.33
N PRO A 138 12.45 24.00 -4.89
CA PRO A 138 13.23 22.80 -4.61
C PRO A 138 12.68 22.10 -3.36
N ARG A 139 12.63 20.77 -3.38
CA ARG A 139 12.24 19.94 -2.25
C ARG A 139 13.08 18.67 -2.18
N GLN A 140 13.26 18.17 -0.99
CA GLN A 140 13.96 16.93 -0.71
C GLN A 140 12.95 15.83 -0.32
N ILE A 141 12.96 14.74 -1.07
CA ILE A 141 12.08 13.60 -0.82
C ILE A 141 12.96 12.39 -0.50
N GLU A 142 12.79 11.84 0.69
CA GLU A 142 13.36 10.55 1.03
C GLU A 142 12.57 9.44 0.34
N ARG A 143 13.24 8.44 -0.21
CA ARG A 143 12.60 7.28 -0.82
C ARG A 143 13.36 6.00 -0.47
N VAL A 144 12.64 4.91 -0.39
CA VAL A 144 13.20 3.57 -0.26
C VAL A 144 13.90 3.20 -1.56
N ILE A 145 15.10 2.62 -1.48
CA ILE A 145 15.90 2.27 -2.64
C ILE A 145 15.33 1.07 -3.40
N ARG A 146 15.70 0.97 -4.67
CA ARG A 146 15.46 -0.21 -5.50
C ARG A 146 16.10 -1.45 -4.88
N GLY A 147 15.40 -2.58 -4.94
CA GLY A 147 15.87 -3.87 -4.40
C GLY A 147 15.43 -4.14 -2.96
N SER A 148 14.83 -3.15 -2.29
CA SER A 148 14.21 -3.36 -0.96
C SER A 148 13.04 -4.32 -1.05
N GLU A 149 12.90 -5.20 -0.06
CA GLU A 149 11.82 -6.19 0.04
C GLU A 149 11.06 -6.03 1.36
N PHE A 150 9.73 -6.16 1.27
CA PHE A 150 8.82 -6.10 2.42
C PHE A 150 8.00 -7.37 2.45
N GLU A 151 7.87 -7.99 3.61
CA GLU A 151 7.02 -9.18 3.77
C GLU A 151 5.55 -8.78 3.81
N LEU A 152 4.78 -9.28 2.85
CA LEU A 152 3.34 -9.10 2.79
C LEU A 152 2.66 -10.20 3.58
N GLU A 153 1.82 -9.80 4.53
CA GLU A 153 0.93 -10.69 5.24
C GLU A 153 -0.49 -10.11 5.26
N LEU A 154 -1.42 -10.87 4.70
CA LEU A 154 -2.85 -10.57 4.71
C LEU A 154 -3.61 -11.72 5.34
N ILE A 155 -4.66 -11.42 6.07
CA ILE A 155 -5.61 -12.42 6.56
C ILE A 155 -6.94 -12.20 5.85
N TYR A 156 -7.43 -13.23 5.19
CA TYR A 156 -8.77 -13.26 4.61
C TYR A 156 -9.71 -14.04 5.54
N ASN A 157 -10.76 -13.39 6.00
CA ASN A 157 -11.83 -14.01 6.80
C ASN A 157 -12.85 -14.65 5.85
N VAL A 158 -13.00 -15.96 5.94
CA VAL A 158 -14.00 -16.71 5.16
C VAL A 158 -15.36 -16.52 5.81
N GLU A 159 -16.25 -15.78 5.18
CA GLU A 159 -17.64 -15.63 5.60
C GLU A 159 -18.57 -16.55 4.79
N ASP A 160 -18.27 -16.72 3.49
CA ASP A 160 -19.01 -17.56 2.56
C ASP A 160 -18.01 -18.33 1.67
N GLU A 161 -18.07 -19.67 1.74
CA GLU A 161 -17.17 -20.53 0.99
C GLU A 161 -17.40 -20.47 -0.54
N THR A 162 -18.61 -20.17 -0.97
CA THR A 162 -18.96 -20.07 -2.40
C THR A 162 -18.33 -18.87 -3.08
N GLN A 163 -17.95 -17.84 -2.32
CA GLN A 163 -17.40 -16.58 -2.82
C GLN A 163 -15.87 -16.52 -2.79
N ILE A 164 -15.22 -17.54 -2.20
CA ILE A 164 -13.76 -17.55 -2.04
C ILE A 164 -13.03 -17.38 -3.37
N GLN A 165 -13.45 -18.12 -4.40
CA GLN A 165 -12.76 -18.06 -5.69
C GLN A 165 -12.84 -16.67 -6.32
N GLU A 166 -14.04 -16.08 -6.34
CA GLU A 166 -14.26 -14.74 -6.87
C GLU A 166 -13.46 -13.68 -6.10
N ASP A 167 -13.46 -13.77 -4.76
CA ASP A 167 -12.70 -12.87 -3.88
C ASP A 167 -11.19 -12.96 -4.15
N PHE A 168 -10.66 -14.17 -4.35
CA PHE A 168 -9.23 -14.35 -4.63
C PHE A 168 -8.84 -13.86 -6.04
N GLU A 169 -9.70 -14.05 -7.03
CA GLU A 169 -9.48 -13.48 -8.37
C GLU A 169 -9.44 -11.95 -8.32
N ALA A 170 -10.35 -11.34 -7.57
CA ALA A 170 -10.34 -9.90 -7.35
C ALA A 170 -9.09 -9.42 -6.58
N ILE A 171 -8.69 -10.14 -5.53
CA ILE A 171 -7.46 -9.83 -4.78
C ILE A 171 -6.23 -9.88 -5.71
N ARG A 172 -6.17 -10.84 -6.65
CA ARG A 172 -5.07 -10.93 -7.64
C ARG A 172 -5.07 -9.78 -8.62
N TYR A 173 -6.24 -9.26 -8.99
CA TYR A 173 -6.36 -8.13 -9.91
C TYR A 173 -5.77 -6.83 -9.35
N GLY A 174 -5.98 -6.55 -8.07
CA GLY A 174 -5.51 -5.33 -7.41
C GLY A 174 -4.01 -5.08 -7.60
N PRO A 175 -3.12 -6.03 -7.27
CA PRO A 175 -1.68 -5.90 -7.43
C PRO A 175 -1.20 -5.82 -8.88
N VAL A 176 -1.84 -6.55 -9.81
CA VAL A 176 -1.49 -6.49 -11.25
C VAL A 176 -1.74 -5.10 -11.82
N SER A 177 -2.75 -4.40 -11.30
CA SER A 177 -3.05 -3.00 -11.68
C SER A 177 -2.05 -1.99 -11.09
N TYR A 178 -1.19 -2.42 -10.17
CA TYR A 178 -0.16 -1.58 -9.56
C TYR A 178 1.17 -1.80 -10.27
N THR A 179 1.46 -1.01 -11.29
CA THR A 179 2.59 -1.17 -12.23
C THR A 179 4.00 -1.18 -11.62
N HIS A 180 4.13 -1.06 -10.29
CA HIS A 180 5.40 -1.03 -9.57
C HIS A 180 5.53 -2.08 -8.46
N LEU A 181 4.55 -2.97 -8.31
CA LEU A 181 4.55 -4.04 -7.32
C LEU A 181 4.42 -5.39 -8.01
N THR A 182 5.45 -6.21 -7.95
CA THR A 182 5.34 -7.62 -8.30
C THR A 182 4.96 -8.40 -7.05
N LEU A 183 3.79 -9.02 -7.04
CA LEU A 183 3.40 -9.95 -5.98
C LEU A 183 3.88 -11.36 -6.33
N PRO A 184 4.56 -12.02 -5.41
CA PRO A 184 4.81 -13.44 -5.53
C PRO A 184 3.63 -14.28 -5.02
N THR A 185 3.68 -15.51 -5.37
CA THR A 185 2.83 -16.67 -5.21
C THR A 185 2.01 -16.71 -3.92
N ILE A 186 0.70 -16.93 -4.07
CA ILE A 186 -0.22 -17.28 -2.99
C ILE A 186 0.08 -18.72 -2.57
N CYS A 187 0.51 -18.92 -1.34
CA CYS A 187 0.49 -20.23 -0.70
C CYS A 187 -0.74 -20.33 0.20
N SER A 188 -1.66 -21.19 -0.18
CA SER A 188 -2.75 -21.63 0.68
C SER A 188 -2.20 -22.70 1.66
N VAL A 189 -2.47 -22.54 2.94
CA VAL A 189 -2.39 -23.60 3.95
C VAL A 189 -3.79 -23.96 4.36
#